data_02e0ee3e4f9d069f4dd7d658a3ed977b
#
_entry.id   02e0ee3e4f9d069f4dd7d658a3ed977b
#
_cell.length_a   1.000
_cell.length_b   1.000
_cell.length_c   1.000
_cell.angle_alpha   90.00
_cell.angle_beta   90.00
_cell.angle_gamma   90.00
#
_symmetry.space_group_name_H-M   'P 1'
#
loop_
_entity.id
_entity.type
_entity.pdbx_description
1 polymer ?
#
loop_
_entity_poly.entity_id
_entity_poly.type
_entity_poly.pdbx_seq_one_letter_code
_entity_poly.pdbx_strand_id
1 'polypeptide(L)'
;TGHDQYRDFVLIESCHIVNLPIAAYVERLLIKHPAFRGLSFGKAKVSKLVRALGAENLAQVLTVGRVSHLAELINPDLAQKVVDAWRTLQDEISTIEFLMEHDFDPGLAKSILKVCQTDTVERLKLNPYSLVAFQGIHPNMWKIVDAAAAKLGIPRDDPRRLAGLVENLLYVRLDQGHTAYEIEELKAALMQKLPSARLVDQAINCALQRRAVCVKKHQGTTLIQPLGAALVESKLELRVASLLSAQASLLHGSPQELEQAIEDYCAHGESVPGHSLTRDQKSAVLMALTNRISTLTGFGGTGKTTVLKAIVDIASQHRPVHVLALSGKAKERAKECVGRDTYTIHSFLIKISTASSGISTGGDPLVIIDESSMVDIALMLKLLNAFAKKELSLLLVGDTGQLSPVGYGIFFHALAKSKAIPSTHLIKVHRSIGNSHLQNIAMKIRSGHLDTLPFWNGERDGVYLIPCTNTQDMLTHLAK
;
A
#
# COMPACT_ATOMS: atom_id res chain seq x y z
N THR A 1 -22.34 1.21 -25.06
CA THR A 1 -21.26 1.83 -25.84
C THR A 1 -21.03 3.24 -25.33
N GLY A 2 -19.91 3.50 -24.75
CA GLY A 2 -19.47 4.84 -24.33
C GLY A 2 -18.28 5.26 -25.19
N HIS A 3 -18.28 6.50 -25.61
CA HIS A 3 -17.14 7.11 -26.29
C HIS A 3 -16.41 7.99 -25.28
N ASP A 4 -15.14 7.70 -25.03
CA ASP A 4 -14.21 8.61 -24.37
C ASP A 4 -13.41 9.35 -25.45
N GLN A 5 -12.95 10.56 -25.17
CA GLN A 5 -12.20 11.40 -26.12
C GLN A 5 -10.93 10.73 -26.68
N TYR A 6 -10.50 9.62 -26.09
CA TYR A 6 -9.23 8.94 -26.42
C TYR A 6 -9.35 7.46 -26.73
N ARG A 7 -10.48 6.79 -26.50
CA ARG A 7 -10.68 5.35 -26.81
C ARG A 7 -12.15 4.99 -26.88
N ASP A 8 -12.51 4.23 -27.92
CA ASP A 8 -13.77 3.50 -27.95
C ASP A 8 -13.70 2.30 -27.03
N PHE A 9 -14.64 2.19 -26.11
CA PHE A 9 -14.78 1.03 -25.25
C PHE A 9 -16.23 0.54 -25.25
N VAL A 10 -16.38 -0.78 -25.07
CA VAL A 10 -17.70 -1.41 -24.93
C VAL A 10 -17.89 -1.72 -23.46
N LEU A 11 -18.93 -1.15 -22.86
CA LEU A 11 -19.36 -1.51 -21.51
C LEU A 11 -20.10 -2.86 -21.61
N ILE A 12 -19.54 -3.89 -20.98
CA ILE A 12 -20.19 -5.21 -20.88
C ILE A 12 -20.98 -5.22 -19.59
N GLU A 13 -22.30 -5.07 -19.68
CA GLU A 13 -23.22 -5.09 -18.54
C GLU A 13 -23.46 -6.50 -17.99
N SER A 14 -23.35 -7.51 -18.85
CA SER A 14 -23.40 -8.92 -18.44
C SER A 14 -22.53 -9.77 -19.38
N CYS A 15 -21.87 -10.76 -18.83
CA CYS A 15 -21.11 -11.75 -19.58
C CYS A 15 -21.63 -13.14 -19.24
N HIS A 16 -22.20 -13.84 -20.22
CA HIS A 16 -22.52 -15.26 -20.08
C HIS A 16 -21.41 -16.09 -20.73
N ILE A 17 -20.92 -17.09 -20.00
CA ILE A 17 -19.99 -18.07 -20.57
C ILE A 17 -20.81 -18.92 -21.55
N VAL A 18 -20.67 -18.64 -22.84
CA VAL A 18 -21.25 -19.50 -23.89
C VAL A 18 -20.32 -20.68 -24.06
N ASN A 19 -20.84 -21.89 -23.93
CA ASN A 19 -20.12 -23.11 -24.31
C ASN A 19 -19.82 -23.07 -25.81
N LEU A 20 -18.66 -22.54 -26.17
CA LEU A 20 -18.16 -22.60 -27.54
C LEU A 20 -17.71 -24.04 -27.87
N PRO A 21 -17.80 -24.47 -29.15
CA PRO A 21 -17.27 -25.77 -29.57
C PRO A 21 -15.80 -25.86 -29.10
N ILE A 22 -15.51 -26.84 -28.26
CA ILE A 22 -14.24 -27.05 -27.55
C ILE A 22 -13.05 -26.94 -28.49
N ALA A 23 -13.17 -27.45 -29.71
CA ALA A 23 -12.10 -27.48 -30.71
C ALA A 23 -11.56 -26.10 -31.13
N ALA A 24 -12.44 -25.18 -31.53
CA ALA A 24 -12.04 -23.83 -31.95
C ALA A 24 -11.55 -22.97 -30.76
N TYR A 25 -12.03 -23.28 -29.57
CA TYR A 25 -11.68 -22.54 -28.34
C TYR A 25 -10.30 -22.95 -27.83
N VAL A 26 -9.96 -24.24 -27.81
CA VAL A 26 -8.65 -24.73 -27.33
C VAL A 26 -7.50 -24.15 -28.12
N GLU A 27 -7.59 -24.16 -29.47
CA GLU A 27 -6.53 -23.59 -30.31
C GLU A 27 -6.35 -22.08 -30.05
N ARG A 28 -7.46 -21.33 -29.92
CA ARG A 28 -7.43 -19.89 -29.64
C ARG A 28 -6.86 -19.56 -28.26
N LEU A 29 -7.21 -20.36 -27.22
CA LEU A 29 -6.66 -20.22 -25.87
C LEU A 29 -5.15 -20.43 -25.87
N LEU A 30 -4.67 -21.54 -26.43
CA LEU A 30 -3.25 -21.89 -26.48
C LEU A 30 -2.42 -20.82 -27.22
N ILE A 31 -2.99 -20.13 -28.21
CA ILE A 31 -2.29 -19.08 -28.97
C ILE A 31 -2.34 -17.72 -28.29
N LYS A 32 -3.48 -17.34 -27.70
CA LYS A 32 -3.73 -15.93 -27.29
C LYS A 32 -3.70 -15.70 -25.78
N HIS A 33 -3.94 -16.73 -24.95
CA HIS A 33 -4.04 -16.53 -23.51
C HIS A 33 -2.70 -16.15 -22.88
N PRO A 34 -2.70 -15.17 -21.93
CA PRO A 34 -1.49 -14.70 -21.27
C PRO A 34 -0.64 -15.79 -20.61
N ALA A 35 -1.24 -16.85 -20.07
CA ALA A 35 -0.53 -17.97 -19.44
C ALA A 35 0.45 -18.67 -20.37
N PHE A 36 0.24 -18.62 -21.69
CA PHE A 36 1.13 -19.24 -22.71
C PHE A 36 2.12 -18.26 -23.31
N ARG A 37 2.07 -16.98 -22.94
CA ARG A 37 3.02 -15.96 -23.44
C ARG A 37 4.42 -16.22 -22.89
N GLY A 38 5.41 -16.08 -23.75
CA GLY A 38 6.82 -16.30 -23.36
C GLY A 38 7.30 -17.76 -23.36
N LEU A 39 6.39 -18.74 -23.58
CA LEU A 39 6.77 -20.16 -23.62
C LEU A 39 7.37 -20.60 -24.96
N SER A 40 7.58 -19.68 -25.91
CA SER A 40 7.95 -20.04 -27.29
C SER A 40 6.98 -21.05 -27.94
N PHE A 41 5.70 -20.96 -27.55
CA PHE A 41 4.60 -21.85 -27.94
C PHE A 41 3.67 -21.14 -28.93
N GLY A 42 4.18 -20.89 -30.12
CA GLY A 42 3.48 -20.14 -31.19
C GLY A 42 2.51 -21.01 -32.00
N LYS A 43 1.73 -20.35 -32.89
CA LYS A 43 0.68 -20.94 -33.73
C LYS A 43 1.11 -22.24 -34.44
N ALA A 44 2.32 -22.30 -34.96
CA ALA A 44 2.83 -23.50 -35.68
C ALA A 44 2.87 -24.75 -34.78
N LYS A 45 3.32 -24.62 -33.53
CA LYS A 45 3.38 -25.74 -32.56
C LYS A 45 1.98 -26.14 -32.11
N VAL A 46 1.10 -25.17 -31.85
CA VAL A 46 -0.31 -25.43 -31.50
C VAL A 46 -1.01 -26.17 -32.62
N SER A 47 -0.90 -25.70 -33.87
CA SER A 47 -1.51 -26.37 -35.02
C SER A 47 -0.93 -27.77 -35.24
N LYS A 48 0.35 -28.03 -34.96
CA LYS A 48 0.95 -29.36 -34.98
C LYS A 48 0.29 -30.29 -33.96
N LEU A 49 0.10 -29.84 -32.73
CA LEU A 49 -0.56 -30.65 -31.69
C LEU A 49 -2.02 -30.89 -32.00
N VAL A 50 -2.76 -29.91 -32.49
CA VAL A 50 -4.17 -30.02 -32.86
C VAL A 50 -4.35 -31.00 -34.04
N ARG A 51 -3.46 -30.99 -35.02
CA ARG A 51 -3.50 -31.93 -36.15
C ARG A 51 -3.19 -33.36 -35.72
N ALA A 52 -2.24 -33.53 -34.78
CA ALA A 52 -1.82 -34.86 -34.33
C ALA A 52 -2.82 -35.51 -33.37
N LEU A 53 -3.41 -34.76 -32.47
CA LEU A 53 -4.24 -35.28 -31.37
C LEU A 53 -5.73 -34.96 -31.52
N GLY A 54 -6.09 -33.99 -32.36
CA GLY A 54 -7.42 -33.38 -32.32
C GLY A 54 -7.56 -32.42 -31.15
N ALA A 55 -8.44 -31.43 -31.25
CA ALA A 55 -8.53 -30.38 -30.23
C ALA A 55 -9.16 -30.89 -28.90
N GLU A 56 -10.15 -31.79 -28.98
CA GLU A 56 -10.79 -32.35 -27.79
C GLU A 56 -9.84 -33.26 -27.01
N ASN A 57 -9.15 -34.15 -27.73
CA ASN A 57 -8.18 -35.05 -27.10
C ASN A 57 -6.96 -34.26 -26.56
N LEU A 58 -6.52 -33.19 -27.26
CA LEU A 58 -5.49 -32.30 -26.75
C LEU A 58 -5.91 -31.63 -25.45
N ALA A 59 -7.14 -31.12 -25.37
CA ALA A 59 -7.67 -30.56 -24.11
C ALA A 59 -7.67 -31.59 -22.99
N GLN A 60 -8.08 -32.82 -23.28
CA GLN A 60 -8.10 -33.92 -22.31
C GLN A 60 -6.68 -34.31 -21.86
N VAL A 61 -5.73 -34.42 -22.79
CA VAL A 61 -4.31 -34.68 -22.49
C VAL A 61 -3.70 -33.62 -21.61
N LEU A 62 -4.01 -32.36 -21.89
CA LEU A 62 -3.56 -31.19 -21.08
C LEU A 62 -4.20 -31.21 -19.69
N THR A 63 -5.49 -31.48 -19.59
CA THR A 63 -6.26 -31.54 -18.33
C THR A 63 -5.79 -32.67 -17.42
N VAL A 64 -5.58 -33.88 -17.99
CA VAL A 64 -5.05 -35.01 -17.23
C VAL A 64 -3.55 -34.85 -16.91
N GLY A 65 -2.85 -33.94 -17.61
CA GLY A 65 -1.43 -33.67 -17.40
C GLY A 65 -0.50 -34.73 -17.96
N ARG A 66 -0.90 -35.42 -19.05
CA ARG A 66 -0.08 -36.45 -19.70
C ARG A 66 1.05 -35.84 -20.53
N VAL A 67 2.08 -35.37 -19.85
CA VAL A 67 3.27 -34.72 -20.46
C VAL A 67 3.93 -35.63 -21.50
N SER A 68 4.00 -36.94 -21.28
CA SER A 68 4.62 -37.91 -22.20
C SER A 68 4.02 -37.86 -23.60
N HIS A 69 2.67 -37.79 -23.74
CA HIS A 69 2.02 -37.70 -25.05
C HIS A 69 2.34 -36.41 -25.81
N LEU A 70 2.61 -35.31 -25.09
CA LEU A 70 3.01 -34.04 -25.71
C LEU A 70 4.50 -34.04 -26.02
N ALA A 71 5.31 -34.72 -25.20
CA ALA A 71 6.76 -34.79 -25.37
C ALA A 71 7.19 -35.56 -26.63
N GLU A 72 6.33 -36.41 -27.17
CA GLU A 72 6.55 -37.06 -28.46
C GLU A 72 6.41 -36.09 -29.65
N LEU A 73 5.66 -35.01 -29.48
CA LEU A 73 5.34 -34.03 -30.53
C LEU A 73 6.07 -32.71 -30.41
N ILE A 74 6.45 -32.32 -29.19
CA ILE A 74 7.20 -31.08 -28.86
C ILE A 74 8.29 -31.42 -27.84
N ASN A 75 9.20 -30.44 -27.60
CA ASN A 75 10.26 -30.62 -26.60
C ASN A 75 9.66 -30.91 -25.20
N PRO A 76 10.20 -31.90 -24.43
CA PRO A 76 9.70 -32.28 -23.10
C PRO A 76 9.56 -31.15 -22.10
N ASP A 77 10.55 -30.24 -22.03
CA ASP A 77 10.49 -29.06 -21.15
C ASP A 77 9.34 -28.12 -21.53
N LEU A 78 9.11 -27.97 -22.84
CA LEU A 78 8.00 -27.16 -23.33
C LEU A 78 6.67 -27.86 -23.05
N ALA A 79 6.58 -29.17 -23.20
CA ALA A 79 5.40 -29.96 -22.88
C ALA A 79 4.98 -29.78 -21.42
N GLN A 80 5.95 -29.86 -20.48
CA GLN A 80 5.69 -29.60 -19.06
C GLN A 80 5.17 -28.19 -18.82
N LYS A 81 5.83 -27.17 -19.35
CA LYS A 81 5.41 -25.77 -19.21
C LYS A 81 4.02 -25.49 -19.79
N VAL A 82 3.66 -26.14 -20.89
CA VAL A 82 2.33 -26.00 -21.52
C VAL A 82 1.25 -26.66 -20.64
N VAL A 83 1.54 -27.83 -20.05
CA VAL A 83 0.63 -28.48 -19.09
C VAL A 83 0.45 -27.63 -17.83
N ASP A 84 1.52 -27.06 -17.29
CA ASP A 84 1.44 -26.21 -16.08
C ASP A 84 0.64 -24.92 -16.37
N ALA A 85 0.86 -24.31 -17.54
CA ALA A 85 0.09 -23.14 -17.98
C ALA A 85 -1.40 -23.47 -18.21
N TRP A 86 -1.70 -24.66 -18.70
CA TRP A 86 -3.08 -25.14 -18.88
C TRP A 86 -3.78 -25.37 -17.54
N ARG A 87 -3.08 -25.95 -16.56
CA ARG A 87 -3.61 -26.11 -15.18
C ARG A 87 -3.93 -24.77 -14.56
N THR A 88 -3.01 -23.82 -14.68
CA THR A 88 -3.24 -22.44 -14.17
C THR A 88 -4.49 -21.81 -14.80
N LEU A 89 -4.72 -22.02 -16.09
CA LEU A 89 -5.91 -21.54 -16.79
C LEU A 89 -7.19 -22.22 -16.29
N GLN A 90 -7.14 -23.53 -16.05
CA GLN A 90 -8.30 -24.27 -15.52
C GLN A 90 -8.63 -23.83 -14.10
N ASP A 91 -7.63 -23.61 -13.25
CA ASP A 91 -7.81 -23.07 -11.91
C ASP A 91 -8.45 -21.66 -11.96
N GLU A 92 -8.08 -20.83 -12.94
CA GLU A 92 -8.71 -19.52 -13.14
C GLU A 92 -10.18 -19.64 -13.52
N ILE A 93 -10.50 -20.49 -14.49
CA ILE A 93 -11.88 -20.71 -14.96
C ILE A 93 -12.74 -21.28 -13.83
N SER A 94 -12.31 -22.35 -13.18
CA SER A 94 -13.07 -22.97 -12.09
C SER A 94 -13.24 -22.04 -10.88
N THR A 95 -12.25 -21.19 -10.61
CA THR A 95 -12.37 -20.17 -9.56
C THR A 95 -13.41 -19.11 -9.93
N ILE A 96 -13.43 -18.64 -11.19
CA ILE A 96 -14.44 -17.69 -11.67
C ILE A 96 -15.84 -18.30 -11.58
N GLU A 97 -16.01 -19.54 -12.04
CA GLU A 97 -17.28 -20.26 -11.97
C GLU A 97 -17.77 -20.40 -10.52
N PHE A 98 -16.89 -20.83 -9.60
CA PHE A 98 -17.21 -20.92 -8.18
C PHE A 98 -17.62 -19.55 -7.58
N LEU A 99 -16.91 -18.48 -7.93
CA LEU A 99 -17.24 -17.14 -7.45
C LEU A 99 -18.61 -16.68 -7.95
N MET A 100 -18.92 -16.90 -9.24
CA MET A 100 -20.23 -16.56 -9.82
C MET A 100 -21.37 -17.38 -9.23
N GLU A 101 -21.19 -18.67 -9.01
CA GLU A 101 -22.19 -19.58 -8.39
C GLU A 101 -22.57 -19.12 -6.96
N HIS A 102 -21.63 -18.46 -6.27
CA HIS A 102 -21.78 -18.04 -4.89
C HIS A 102 -21.95 -16.53 -4.73
N ASP A 103 -22.33 -15.81 -5.79
CA ASP A 103 -22.60 -14.36 -5.80
C ASP A 103 -21.38 -13.48 -5.45
N PHE A 104 -20.15 -13.96 -5.68
CA PHE A 104 -18.94 -13.15 -5.56
C PHE A 104 -18.59 -12.44 -6.87
N ASP A 105 -17.83 -11.35 -6.74
CA ASP A 105 -17.23 -10.67 -7.89
C ASP A 105 -16.18 -11.57 -8.58
N PRO A 106 -16.37 -11.94 -9.86
CA PRO A 106 -15.40 -12.74 -10.62
C PRO A 106 -14.01 -12.07 -10.72
N GLY A 107 -13.93 -10.74 -10.59
CA GLY A 107 -12.70 -9.99 -10.59
C GLY A 107 -11.74 -10.35 -9.43
N LEU A 108 -12.25 -10.96 -8.37
CA LEU A 108 -11.46 -11.48 -7.26
C LEU A 108 -10.59 -12.69 -7.64
N ALA A 109 -10.93 -13.44 -8.70
CA ALA A 109 -10.26 -14.66 -9.07
C ALA A 109 -8.73 -14.52 -9.18
N LYS A 110 -8.24 -13.48 -9.85
CA LYS A 110 -6.79 -13.21 -9.99
C LYS A 110 -6.09 -12.98 -8.65
N SER A 111 -6.74 -12.26 -7.75
CA SER A 111 -6.18 -11.96 -6.43
C SER A 111 -6.16 -13.21 -5.55
N ILE A 112 -7.20 -14.02 -5.62
CA ILE A 112 -7.33 -15.28 -4.87
C ILE A 112 -6.29 -16.28 -5.38
N LEU A 113 -6.19 -16.49 -6.69
CA LEU A 113 -5.23 -17.41 -7.31
C LEU A 113 -3.78 -17.05 -7.00
N LYS A 114 -3.48 -15.76 -6.94
CA LYS A 114 -2.14 -15.29 -6.54
C LYS A 114 -1.76 -15.72 -5.13
N VAL A 115 -2.75 -15.88 -4.24
CA VAL A 115 -2.55 -16.30 -2.84
C VAL A 115 -2.64 -17.80 -2.68
N CYS A 116 -3.69 -18.41 -3.26
CA CYS A 116 -3.99 -19.84 -3.09
C CYS A 116 -3.17 -20.76 -4.02
N GLN A 117 -2.74 -20.24 -5.17
CA GLN A 117 -1.99 -20.93 -6.24
C GLN A 117 -2.76 -22.10 -6.85
N THR A 118 -2.68 -23.30 -6.26
CA THR A 118 -3.33 -24.53 -6.71
C THR A 118 -4.49 -24.90 -5.80
N ASP A 119 -5.43 -25.72 -6.31
CA ASP A 119 -6.58 -26.25 -5.57
C ASP A 119 -7.45 -25.15 -4.92
N THR A 120 -7.53 -23.98 -5.58
CA THR A 120 -8.21 -22.80 -5.06
C THR A 120 -9.66 -23.07 -4.70
N VAL A 121 -10.42 -23.68 -5.60
CA VAL A 121 -11.86 -23.99 -5.39
C VAL A 121 -12.06 -24.95 -4.23
N GLU A 122 -11.23 -25.99 -4.13
CA GLU A 122 -11.26 -26.97 -3.03
C GLU A 122 -11.03 -26.28 -1.67
N ARG A 123 -10.03 -25.40 -1.63
CA ARG A 123 -9.72 -24.60 -0.43
C ARG A 123 -10.86 -23.67 -0.05
N LEU A 124 -11.50 -23.01 -1.04
CA LEU A 124 -12.64 -22.14 -0.81
C LEU A 124 -13.87 -22.90 -0.34
N LYS A 125 -14.14 -24.09 -0.89
CA LYS A 125 -15.19 -25.00 -0.40
C LYS A 125 -14.92 -25.46 1.03
N LEU A 126 -13.65 -25.77 1.33
CA LEU A 126 -13.25 -26.17 2.68
C LEU A 126 -13.39 -25.03 3.68
N ASN A 127 -13.00 -23.80 3.31
CA ASN A 127 -13.11 -22.63 4.17
C ASN A 127 -13.39 -21.35 3.38
N PRO A 128 -14.66 -21.02 3.07
CA PRO A 128 -15.00 -19.80 2.35
C PRO A 128 -14.66 -18.52 3.13
N TYR A 129 -14.56 -18.60 4.46
CA TYR A 129 -14.20 -17.43 5.30
C TYR A 129 -12.78 -16.92 5.06
N SER A 130 -11.91 -17.66 4.39
CA SER A 130 -10.63 -17.15 3.92
C SER A 130 -10.76 -15.95 2.97
N LEU A 131 -11.92 -15.80 2.31
CA LEU A 131 -12.22 -14.64 1.45
C LEU A 131 -12.44 -13.34 2.23
N VAL A 132 -12.68 -13.39 3.52
CA VAL A 132 -12.81 -12.20 4.37
C VAL A 132 -11.55 -11.33 4.32
N ALA A 133 -10.38 -11.93 4.10
CA ALA A 133 -9.12 -11.20 3.92
C ALA A 133 -9.11 -10.25 2.70
N PHE A 134 -10.05 -10.42 1.75
CA PHE A 134 -10.21 -9.57 0.57
C PHE A 134 -11.25 -8.46 0.76
N GLN A 135 -11.67 -8.18 1.99
CA GLN A 135 -12.73 -7.20 2.32
C GLN A 135 -12.44 -5.80 1.75
N GLY A 136 -11.20 -5.34 1.75
CA GLY A 136 -10.82 -4.05 1.17
C GLY A 136 -11.15 -3.90 -0.33
N ILE A 137 -11.53 -5.00 -1.01
CA ILE A 137 -11.95 -5.00 -2.42
C ILE A 137 -13.48 -4.90 -2.53
N HIS A 138 -14.23 -5.45 -1.54
CA HIS A 138 -15.69 -5.45 -1.58
C HIS A 138 -16.32 -5.13 -0.21
N PRO A 139 -17.07 -4.04 -0.05
CA PRO A 139 -17.54 -3.54 1.25
C PRO A 139 -18.53 -4.47 1.97
N ASN A 140 -19.14 -5.42 1.27
CA ASN A 140 -20.09 -6.39 1.83
C ASN A 140 -19.56 -7.81 1.90
N MET A 141 -18.23 -7.99 1.87
CA MET A 141 -17.59 -9.31 1.77
C MET A 141 -18.13 -10.31 2.82
N TRP A 142 -18.28 -9.88 4.07
CA TRP A 142 -18.81 -10.75 5.12
C TRP A 142 -20.17 -11.36 4.79
N LYS A 143 -21.11 -10.53 4.32
CA LYS A 143 -22.49 -11.01 3.99
C LYS A 143 -22.47 -12.04 2.87
N ILE A 144 -21.65 -11.83 1.86
CA ILE A 144 -21.53 -12.73 0.71
C ILE A 144 -20.87 -14.04 1.14
N VAL A 145 -19.77 -13.95 1.89
CA VAL A 145 -19.05 -15.13 2.43
C VAL A 145 -19.96 -15.97 3.35
N ASP A 146 -20.68 -15.33 4.27
CA ASP A 146 -21.55 -16.01 5.23
C ASP A 146 -22.75 -16.70 4.53
N ALA A 147 -23.29 -16.07 3.47
CA ALA A 147 -24.33 -16.66 2.61
C ALA A 147 -23.79 -17.85 1.81
N ALA A 148 -22.62 -17.72 1.19
CA ALA A 148 -21.97 -18.82 0.47
C ALA A 148 -21.64 -20.00 1.39
N ALA A 149 -21.13 -19.73 2.59
CA ALA A 149 -20.85 -20.73 3.60
C ALA A 149 -22.12 -21.49 4.03
N ALA A 150 -23.26 -20.79 4.17
CA ALA A 150 -24.55 -21.42 4.46
C ALA A 150 -25.01 -22.32 3.29
N LYS A 151 -24.86 -21.92 2.03
CA LYS A 151 -25.11 -22.77 0.85
C LYS A 151 -24.22 -24.01 0.84
N LEU A 152 -22.99 -23.92 1.33
CA LEU A 152 -22.05 -25.03 1.48
C LEU A 152 -22.31 -25.88 2.74
N GLY A 153 -23.39 -25.63 3.47
CA GLY A 153 -23.80 -26.41 4.64
C GLY A 153 -22.98 -26.14 5.92
N ILE A 154 -22.29 -25.02 6.03
CA ILE A 154 -21.48 -24.66 7.20
C ILE A 154 -22.42 -24.09 8.29
N PRO A 155 -22.49 -24.70 9.51
CA PRO A 155 -23.33 -24.25 10.60
C PRO A 155 -22.93 -22.87 11.15
N ARG A 156 -23.87 -22.22 11.85
CA ARG A 156 -23.64 -20.88 12.43
C ARG A 156 -22.63 -20.84 13.58
N ASP A 157 -22.43 -21.95 14.25
CA ASP A 157 -21.48 -22.15 15.35
C ASP A 157 -20.18 -22.86 14.92
N ASP A 158 -20.00 -23.08 13.60
CA ASP A 158 -18.79 -23.68 13.06
C ASP A 158 -17.55 -22.87 13.42
N PRO A 159 -16.46 -23.51 13.89
CA PRO A 159 -15.22 -22.84 14.22
C PRO A 159 -14.61 -21.98 13.09
N ARG A 160 -14.86 -22.33 11.82
CA ARG A 160 -14.43 -21.55 10.64
C ARG A 160 -15.18 -20.22 10.58
N ARG A 161 -16.50 -20.28 10.77
CA ARG A 161 -17.36 -19.11 10.80
C ARG A 161 -17.02 -18.18 11.99
N LEU A 162 -16.85 -18.75 13.17
CA LEU A 162 -16.51 -18.00 14.38
C LEU A 162 -15.18 -17.27 14.24
N ALA A 163 -14.14 -17.94 13.75
CA ALA A 163 -12.85 -17.31 13.47
C ALA A 163 -12.95 -16.24 12.39
N GLY A 164 -13.65 -16.53 11.28
CA GLY A 164 -13.87 -15.57 10.19
C GLY A 164 -14.63 -14.32 10.63
N LEU A 165 -15.55 -14.43 11.60
CA LEU A 165 -16.24 -13.27 12.16
C LEU A 165 -15.29 -12.35 12.94
N VAL A 166 -14.35 -12.92 13.71
CA VAL A 166 -13.31 -12.16 14.40
C VAL A 166 -12.42 -11.46 13.37
N GLU A 167 -11.95 -12.19 12.37
CA GLU A 167 -11.14 -11.63 11.28
C GLU A 167 -11.85 -10.49 10.56
N ASN A 168 -13.13 -10.68 10.22
CA ASN A 168 -13.93 -9.64 9.58
C ASN A 168 -13.96 -8.32 10.38
N LEU A 169 -14.21 -8.39 11.68
CA LEU A 169 -14.23 -7.19 12.52
C LEU A 169 -12.87 -6.51 12.57
N LEU A 170 -11.80 -7.29 12.59
CA LEU A 170 -10.43 -6.77 12.57
C LEU A 170 -10.08 -6.14 11.21
N TYR A 171 -10.51 -6.72 10.07
CA TYR A 171 -10.31 -6.13 8.75
C TYR A 171 -11.12 -4.85 8.55
N VAL A 172 -12.37 -4.79 9.07
CA VAL A 172 -13.14 -3.53 9.11
C VAL A 172 -12.36 -2.44 9.87
N ARG A 173 -11.70 -2.81 10.95
CA ARG A 173 -10.89 -1.88 11.74
C ARG A 173 -9.63 -1.45 10.98
N LEU A 174 -9.00 -2.35 10.21
CA LEU A 174 -7.90 -2.02 9.32
C LEU A 174 -8.32 -1.00 8.25
N ASP A 175 -9.48 -1.16 7.64
CA ASP A 175 -10.01 -0.22 6.64
C ASP A 175 -10.27 1.18 7.25
N GLN A 176 -10.45 1.26 8.57
CA GLN A 176 -10.51 2.52 9.33
C GLN A 176 -9.13 3.06 9.72
N GLY A 177 -8.05 2.42 9.29
CA GLY A 177 -6.65 2.83 9.56
C GLY A 177 -6.04 2.24 10.83
N HIS A 178 -6.78 1.45 11.62
CA HIS A 178 -6.30 0.86 12.87
C HIS A 178 -5.70 -0.54 12.64
N THR A 179 -4.55 -0.82 13.25
CA THR A 179 -3.89 -2.13 13.15
C THR A 179 -4.30 -3.10 14.25
N ALA A 180 -4.97 -2.64 15.28
CA ALA A 180 -5.37 -3.43 16.44
C ALA A 180 -6.76 -3.04 16.94
N TYR A 181 -7.36 -3.97 17.68
CA TYR A 181 -8.57 -3.79 18.47
C TYR A 181 -8.26 -4.03 19.95
N GLU A 182 -8.80 -3.25 20.85
CA GLU A 182 -8.81 -3.63 22.26
C GLU A 182 -9.73 -4.86 22.45
N ILE A 183 -9.29 -5.83 23.26
CA ILE A 183 -10.00 -7.10 23.35
C ILE A 183 -11.43 -6.93 23.90
N GLU A 184 -11.64 -5.99 24.80
CA GLU A 184 -12.97 -5.72 25.38
C GLU A 184 -13.90 -5.02 24.37
N GLU A 185 -13.36 -4.11 23.54
CA GLU A 185 -14.13 -3.53 22.43
C GLU A 185 -14.50 -4.59 21.38
N LEU A 186 -13.58 -5.50 21.06
CA LEU A 186 -13.85 -6.61 20.15
C LEU A 186 -14.93 -7.54 20.70
N LYS A 187 -14.88 -7.88 22.00
CA LYS A 187 -15.93 -8.69 22.66
C LYS A 187 -17.29 -8.00 22.58
N ALA A 188 -17.35 -6.71 22.84
CA ALA A 188 -18.58 -5.93 22.73
C ALA A 188 -19.13 -5.95 21.29
N ALA A 189 -18.27 -5.81 20.27
CA ALA A 189 -18.68 -5.89 18.88
C ALA A 189 -19.15 -7.30 18.46
N LEU A 190 -18.52 -8.35 19.00
CA LEU A 190 -18.93 -9.74 18.79
C LEU A 190 -20.26 -10.06 19.47
N MET A 191 -20.53 -9.51 20.66
CA MET A 191 -21.81 -9.67 21.36
C MET A 191 -23.02 -9.13 20.57
N GLN A 192 -22.81 -8.17 19.68
CA GLN A 192 -23.88 -7.68 18.79
C GLN A 192 -24.20 -8.66 17.65
N LYS A 193 -23.34 -9.64 17.41
CA LYS A 193 -23.45 -10.59 16.28
C LYS A 193 -23.60 -12.04 16.71
N LEU A 194 -23.27 -12.37 17.95
CA LEU A 194 -23.33 -13.72 18.52
C LEU A 194 -24.32 -13.75 19.72
N PRO A 195 -25.08 -14.82 19.88
CA PRO A 195 -26.18 -14.88 20.85
C PRO A 195 -25.75 -15.05 22.32
N SER A 196 -24.45 -15.30 22.60
CA SER A 196 -24.00 -15.50 23.98
C SER A 196 -22.51 -15.17 24.16
N ALA A 197 -22.13 -14.79 25.39
CA ALA A 197 -20.73 -14.54 25.76
C ALA A 197 -19.86 -15.80 25.60
N ARG A 198 -20.40 -16.99 25.80
CA ARG A 198 -19.69 -18.26 25.54
C ARG A 198 -19.23 -18.37 24.08
N LEU A 199 -20.08 -18.01 23.13
CA LEU A 199 -19.73 -18.04 21.71
C LEU A 199 -18.75 -16.94 21.35
N VAL A 200 -18.76 -15.80 22.02
CA VAL A 200 -17.75 -14.74 21.86
C VAL A 200 -16.37 -15.25 22.26
N ASP A 201 -16.23 -15.84 23.43
CA ASP A 201 -14.95 -16.42 23.88
C ASP A 201 -14.51 -17.57 22.97
N GLN A 202 -15.45 -18.40 22.53
CA GLN A 202 -15.15 -19.46 21.57
C GLN A 202 -14.67 -18.91 20.23
N ALA A 203 -15.25 -17.82 19.72
CA ALA A 203 -14.83 -17.20 18.47
C ALA A 203 -13.38 -16.69 18.53
N ILE A 204 -13.05 -16.00 19.61
CA ILE A 204 -11.67 -15.51 19.83
C ILE A 204 -10.70 -16.69 19.93
N ASN A 205 -11.06 -17.73 20.70
CA ASN A 205 -10.22 -18.93 20.81
C ASN A 205 -10.04 -19.65 19.48
N CYS A 206 -11.09 -19.77 18.65
CA CYS A 206 -10.99 -20.34 17.30
C CYS A 206 -10.05 -19.53 16.40
N ALA A 207 -10.11 -18.21 16.45
CA ALA A 207 -9.24 -17.33 15.67
C ALA A 207 -7.76 -17.46 16.11
N LEU A 208 -7.51 -17.58 17.43
CA LEU A 208 -6.17 -17.82 17.97
C LEU A 208 -5.61 -19.20 17.60
N GLN A 209 -6.40 -20.26 17.75
CA GLN A 209 -5.98 -21.62 17.38
C GLN A 209 -5.65 -21.75 15.89
N ARG A 210 -6.40 -21.04 15.05
CA ARG A 210 -6.15 -20.98 13.60
C ARG A 210 -4.99 -20.06 13.21
N ARG A 211 -4.38 -19.38 14.18
CA ARG A 211 -3.33 -18.37 13.94
C ARG A 211 -3.78 -17.26 12.98
N ALA A 212 -5.07 -16.97 12.96
CA ALA A 212 -5.62 -15.88 12.16
C ALA A 212 -5.32 -14.52 12.81
N VAL A 213 -5.12 -14.51 14.13
CA VAL A 213 -4.91 -13.32 14.93
C VAL A 213 -3.74 -13.48 15.91
N CYS A 214 -3.18 -12.35 16.32
CA CYS A 214 -2.16 -12.23 17.35
C CYS A 214 -2.67 -11.39 18.51
N VAL A 215 -2.21 -11.69 19.72
CA VAL A 215 -2.48 -10.91 20.93
C VAL A 215 -1.20 -10.24 21.40
N LYS A 216 -1.25 -8.94 21.66
CA LYS A 216 -0.17 -8.14 22.27
C LYS A 216 -0.67 -7.48 23.55
N LYS A 217 0.21 -7.35 24.56
CA LYS A 217 -0.04 -6.50 25.72
C LYS A 217 0.72 -5.19 25.53
N HIS A 218 0.03 -4.07 25.69
CA HIS A 218 0.62 -2.74 25.60
C HIS A 218 0.05 -1.85 26.71
N GLN A 219 0.90 -1.34 27.58
CA GLN A 219 0.53 -0.44 28.70
C GLN A 219 -0.67 -0.95 29.54
N GLY A 220 -0.70 -2.24 29.82
CA GLY A 220 -1.77 -2.89 30.60
C GLY A 220 -3.01 -3.28 29.79
N THR A 221 -3.16 -2.80 28.57
CA THR A 221 -4.25 -3.15 27.65
C THR A 221 -3.90 -4.38 26.81
N THR A 222 -4.87 -5.27 26.64
CA THR A 222 -4.73 -6.42 25.73
C THR A 222 -5.27 -6.04 24.36
N LEU A 223 -4.39 -6.07 23.37
CA LEU A 223 -4.69 -5.78 21.97
C LEU A 223 -4.73 -7.07 21.14
N ILE A 224 -5.65 -7.15 20.21
CA ILE A 224 -5.75 -8.23 19.24
C ILE A 224 -5.61 -7.65 17.82
N GLN A 225 -4.83 -8.32 16.99
CA GLN A 225 -4.49 -7.87 15.63
C GLN A 225 -4.68 -9.00 14.63
N PRO A 226 -5.07 -8.72 13.38
CA PRO A 226 -4.97 -9.72 12.31
C PRO A 226 -3.48 -10.07 12.11
N LEU A 227 -3.19 -11.35 11.87
CA LEU A 227 -1.81 -11.83 11.73
C LEU A 227 -1.01 -11.04 10.68
N GLY A 228 -1.64 -10.68 9.55
CA GLY A 228 -1.00 -9.91 8.48
C GLY A 228 -0.47 -8.56 8.97
N ALA A 229 -1.29 -7.80 9.69
CA ALA A 229 -0.89 -6.50 10.24
C ALA A 229 0.19 -6.64 11.31
N ALA A 230 0.07 -7.62 12.20
CA ALA A 230 1.07 -7.92 13.23
C ALA A 230 2.44 -8.26 12.62
N LEU A 231 2.47 -9.04 11.53
CA LEU A 231 3.71 -9.37 10.82
C LEU A 231 4.33 -8.15 10.12
N VAL A 232 3.52 -7.27 9.54
CA VAL A 232 4.00 -6.03 8.92
C VAL A 232 4.64 -5.13 9.98
N GLU A 233 3.96 -4.90 11.11
CA GLU A 233 4.50 -4.10 12.22
C GLU A 233 5.80 -4.70 12.77
N SER A 234 5.82 -6.00 13.03
CA SER A 234 7.01 -6.68 13.57
C SER A 234 8.23 -6.59 12.64
N LYS A 235 8.02 -6.72 11.33
CA LYS A 235 9.09 -6.56 10.35
C LYS A 235 9.59 -5.12 10.27
N LEU A 236 8.69 -4.14 10.37
CA LEU A 236 9.07 -2.72 10.43
C LEU A 236 9.85 -2.41 11.69
N GLU A 237 9.41 -2.91 12.86
CA GLU A 237 10.10 -2.77 14.14
C GLU A 237 11.54 -3.30 14.07
N LEU A 238 11.72 -4.51 13.55
CA LEU A 238 13.04 -5.10 13.35
C LEU A 238 13.91 -4.26 12.41
N ARG A 239 13.33 -3.73 11.33
CA ARG A 239 14.08 -2.91 10.39
C ARG A 239 14.48 -1.56 10.98
N VAL A 240 13.59 -0.91 11.72
CA VAL A 240 13.89 0.33 12.45
C VAL A 240 14.97 0.09 13.50
N ALA A 241 14.86 -0.99 14.28
CA ALA A 241 15.88 -1.36 15.27
C ALA A 241 17.26 -1.59 14.61
N SER A 242 17.27 -2.26 13.44
CA SER A 242 18.51 -2.44 12.67
C SER A 242 19.10 -1.11 12.19
N LEU A 243 18.28 -0.16 11.76
CA LEU A 243 18.77 1.17 11.35
C LEU A 243 19.28 1.98 12.55
N LEU A 244 18.66 1.85 13.71
CA LEU A 244 19.09 2.55 14.93
C LEU A 244 20.40 1.99 15.48
N SER A 245 20.61 0.67 15.39
CA SER A 245 21.83 0.01 15.90
C SER A 245 23.01 0.12 14.93
N ALA A 246 22.75 0.36 13.65
CA ALA A 246 23.80 0.56 12.68
C ALA A 246 24.50 1.89 12.94
N GLN A 247 25.83 1.87 13.09
CA GLN A 247 26.60 3.12 13.11
C GLN A 247 26.26 3.91 11.85
N ALA A 248 25.89 5.17 12.05
CA ALA A 248 25.85 6.10 10.93
C ALA A 248 27.24 6.05 10.29
N SER A 249 27.34 5.57 9.07
CA SER A 249 28.51 5.89 8.25
C SER A 249 28.44 7.42 8.12
N LEU A 250 29.22 8.11 8.98
CA LEU A 250 29.38 9.55 8.86
C LEU A 250 29.78 9.77 7.41
N LEU A 251 28.97 10.47 6.68
CA LEU A 251 29.14 10.68 5.24
C LEU A 251 30.52 11.22 4.88
N HIS A 252 31.13 11.91 5.81
CA HIS A 252 32.45 12.49 5.70
C HIS A 252 33.04 12.76 7.09
N GLY A 253 33.98 11.95 7.53
CA GLY A 253 34.86 12.25 8.61
C GLY A 253 34.16 12.52 9.95
N SER A 254 34.34 13.70 10.49
CA SER A 254 33.86 14.11 11.81
C SER A 254 32.57 14.95 11.73
N PRO A 255 31.80 15.04 12.82
CA PRO A 255 30.69 15.97 12.91
C PRO A 255 31.06 17.43 12.57
N GLN A 256 32.32 17.84 12.85
CA GLN A 256 32.84 19.16 12.54
C GLN A 256 32.91 19.41 11.04
N GLU A 257 33.30 18.43 10.25
CA GLU A 257 33.35 18.55 8.77
C GLU A 257 31.96 18.71 8.19
N LEU A 258 30.95 18.03 8.76
CA LEU A 258 29.55 18.23 8.37
C LEU A 258 29.02 19.63 8.77
N GLU A 259 29.38 20.11 9.96
CA GLU A 259 29.02 21.47 10.37
C GLU A 259 29.66 22.50 9.42
N GLN A 260 30.94 22.32 9.05
CA GLN A 260 31.59 23.17 8.07
C GLN A 260 30.91 23.12 6.70
N ALA A 261 30.54 21.95 6.22
CA ALA A 261 29.79 21.78 4.94
C ALA A 261 28.43 22.51 4.97
N ILE A 262 27.76 22.55 6.12
CA ILE A 262 26.51 23.29 6.29
C ILE A 262 26.78 24.81 6.27
N GLU A 263 27.86 25.30 6.93
CA GLU A 263 28.23 26.70 6.88
C GLU A 263 28.67 27.12 5.47
N ASP A 264 29.44 26.29 4.76
CA ASP A 264 29.84 26.53 3.38
C ASP A 264 28.63 26.60 2.44
N TYR A 265 27.64 25.69 2.64
CA TYR A 265 26.37 25.75 1.91
C TYR A 265 25.64 27.10 2.13
N CYS A 266 25.60 27.57 3.37
CA CYS A 266 24.97 28.84 3.68
C CYS A 266 25.75 30.04 3.07
N ALA A 267 27.07 30.02 3.13
CA ALA A 267 27.93 31.09 2.59
C ALA A 267 27.83 31.21 1.06
N HIS A 268 27.82 30.06 0.34
CA HIS A 268 27.65 30.06 -1.13
C HIS A 268 26.24 30.48 -1.56
N GLY A 269 25.25 30.36 -0.65
CA GLY A 269 23.85 30.69 -0.89
C GLY A 269 23.46 32.15 -0.58
N GLU A 270 24.34 32.96 -0.03
CA GLU A 270 24.01 34.36 0.32
C GLU A 270 23.55 35.19 -0.89
N SER A 271 23.95 34.82 -2.09
CA SER A 271 23.54 35.47 -3.35
C SER A 271 22.18 34.97 -3.89
N VAL A 272 21.56 33.94 -3.27
CA VAL A 272 20.31 33.32 -3.76
C VAL A 272 19.26 33.34 -2.65
N PRO A 273 18.10 33.99 -2.86
CA PRO A 273 17.03 34.03 -1.88
C PRO A 273 16.61 32.62 -1.43
N GLY A 274 16.60 32.35 -0.12
CA GLY A 274 16.17 31.08 0.46
C GLY A 274 17.28 30.07 0.81
N HIS A 275 18.56 30.43 0.67
CA HIS A 275 19.69 29.57 1.07
C HIS A 275 20.16 29.84 2.52
N SER A 276 19.73 30.90 3.16
CA SER A 276 20.05 31.16 4.57
C SER A 276 19.22 30.23 5.47
N LEU A 277 19.89 29.31 6.16
CA LEU A 277 19.29 28.40 7.13
C LEU A 277 19.29 29.02 8.53
N THR A 278 18.17 28.93 9.24
CA THR A 278 18.11 29.24 10.66
C THR A 278 18.87 28.18 11.48
N ARG A 279 19.16 28.50 12.74
CA ARG A 279 19.82 27.56 13.66
C ARG A 279 19.10 26.23 13.77
N ASP A 280 17.77 26.24 13.88
CA ASP A 280 16.96 25.02 13.96
C ASP A 280 16.99 24.21 12.64
N GLN A 281 17.03 24.91 11.50
CA GLN A 281 17.17 24.29 10.19
C GLN A 281 18.56 23.67 9.99
N LYS A 282 19.65 24.36 10.42
CA LYS A 282 21.00 23.79 10.41
C LYS A 282 21.09 22.52 11.27
N SER A 283 20.50 22.56 12.48
CA SER A 283 20.41 21.39 13.36
C SER A 283 19.64 20.23 12.71
N ALA A 284 18.57 20.52 11.97
CA ALA A 284 17.81 19.51 11.25
C ALA A 284 18.62 18.87 10.10
N VAL A 285 19.42 19.67 9.37
CA VAL A 285 20.32 19.15 8.33
C VAL A 285 21.36 18.24 8.96
N LEU A 286 22.03 18.68 10.03
CA LEU A 286 23.03 17.90 10.73
C LEU A 286 22.44 16.57 11.23
N MET A 287 21.27 16.62 11.89
CA MET A 287 20.57 15.42 12.36
C MET A 287 20.31 14.42 11.23
N ALA A 288 19.81 14.89 10.07
CA ALA A 288 19.50 14.01 8.95
C ALA A 288 20.75 13.36 8.32
N LEU A 289 21.88 14.06 8.34
CA LEU A 289 23.14 13.59 7.76
C LEU A 289 23.95 12.69 8.71
N THR A 290 23.70 12.78 10.03
CA THR A 290 24.42 12.00 11.05
C THR A 290 23.71 10.74 11.52
N ASN A 291 22.45 10.52 11.13
CA ASN A 291 21.65 9.39 11.60
C ASN A 291 21.16 8.50 10.47
N ARG A 292 21.12 7.20 10.71
CA ARG A 292 20.57 6.21 9.77
C ARG A 292 19.07 6.30 9.60
N ILE A 293 18.35 6.72 10.63
CA ILE A 293 16.92 6.98 10.58
C ILE A 293 16.63 8.25 11.37
N SER A 294 15.87 9.15 10.78
CA SER A 294 15.48 10.39 11.43
C SER A 294 14.14 10.92 10.88
N THR A 295 13.52 11.81 11.63
CA THR A 295 12.27 12.44 11.24
C THR A 295 12.39 13.97 11.27
N LEU A 296 11.88 14.62 10.24
CA LEU A 296 11.75 16.08 10.15
C LEU A 296 10.27 16.43 10.13
N THR A 297 9.80 17.07 11.19
CA THR A 297 8.41 17.45 11.32
C THR A 297 8.24 18.96 11.33
N GLY A 298 7.08 19.45 10.97
CA GLY A 298 6.75 20.87 11.05
C GLY A 298 5.50 21.21 10.28
N PHE A 299 4.88 22.31 10.63
CA PHE A 299 3.70 22.84 9.98
C PHE A 299 4.00 23.32 8.54
N GLY A 300 2.95 23.56 7.74
CA GLY A 300 3.07 24.15 6.41
C GLY A 300 3.74 25.54 6.50
N GLY A 301 4.83 25.75 5.71
CA GLY A 301 5.55 27.02 5.70
C GLY A 301 6.66 27.19 6.74
N THR A 302 6.98 26.14 7.51
CA THR A 302 8.10 26.17 8.49
C THR A 302 9.49 25.97 7.86
N GLY A 303 9.56 25.84 6.52
CA GLY A 303 10.84 25.69 5.83
C GLY A 303 11.36 24.26 5.72
N LYS A 304 10.51 23.23 5.89
CA LYS A 304 10.89 21.82 5.64
C LYS A 304 11.53 21.63 4.27
N THR A 305 10.96 22.27 3.26
CA THR A 305 11.44 22.19 1.87
C THR A 305 12.83 22.83 1.69
N THR A 306 13.13 23.91 2.43
CA THR A 306 14.46 24.54 2.43
C THR A 306 15.49 23.60 3.08
N VAL A 307 15.14 22.98 4.20
CA VAL A 307 15.99 21.98 4.86
C VAL A 307 16.21 20.77 3.94
N LEU A 308 15.15 20.27 3.28
CA LEU A 308 15.22 19.17 2.34
C LEU A 308 16.23 19.48 1.20
N LYS A 309 16.16 20.66 0.61
CA LYS A 309 17.10 21.09 -0.43
C LYS A 309 18.54 21.07 0.06
N ALA A 310 18.82 21.66 1.21
CA ALA A 310 20.17 21.66 1.80
C ALA A 310 20.69 20.22 2.04
N ILE A 311 19.86 19.34 2.60
CA ILE A 311 20.22 17.93 2.81
C ILE A 311 20.56 17.25 1.49
N VAL A 312 19.74 17.43 0.45
CA VAL A 312 19.96 16.82 -0.87
C VAL A 312 21.24 17.36 -1.51
N ASP A 313 21.46 18.66 -1.47
CA ASP A 313 22.65 19.29 -2.09
C ASP A 313 23.95 18.86 -1.42
N ILE A 314 23.99 18.80 -0.08
CA ILE A 314 25.16 18.35 0.67
C ILE A 314 25.37 16.83 0.50
N ALA A 315 24.33 16.00 0.73
CA ALA A 315 24.47 14.56 0.70
C ALA A 315 24.81 13.99 -0.68
N SER A 316 24.30 14.61 -1.75
CA SER A 316 24.49 14.10 -3.12
C SER A 316 25.89 14.28 -3.66
N GLN A 317 26.75 15.04 -3.01
CA GLN A 317 28.16 15.14 -3.36
C GLN A 317 28.91 13.82 -3.04
N HIS A 318 28.33 12.97 -2.21
CA HIS A 318 29.05 11.88 -1.58
C HIS A 318 28.35 10.52 -1.64
N ARG A 319 27.04 10.51 -1.81
CA ARG A 319 26.24 9.27 -1.91
C ARG A 319 24.99 9.44 -2.78
N PRO A 320 24.40 8.35 -3.27
CA PRO A 320 23.09 8.41 -3.93
C PRO A 320 22.03 8.97 -2.99
N VAL A 321 21.24 9.93 -3.48
CA VAL A 321 20.09 10.49 -2.76
C VAL A 321 18.82 10.25 -3.58
N HIS A 322 17.82 9.64 -2.96
CA HIS A 322 16.52 9.39 -3.59
C HIS A 322 15.44 10.14 -2.83
N VAL A 323 14.82 11.11 -3.48
CA VAL A 323 13.68 11.84 -2.94
C VAL A 323 12.40 11.21 -3.47
N LEU A 324 11.58 10.74 -2.55
CA LEU A 324 10.34 10.03 -2.83
C LEU A 324 9.14 10.79 -2.26
N ALA A 325 7.99 10.63 -2.90
CA ALA A 325 6.71 11.16 -2.42
C ALA A 325 5.59 10.15 -2.63
N LEU A 326 4.47 10.31 -1.95
CA LEU A 326 3.33 9.39 -2.10
C LEU A 326 2.58 9.63 -3.41
N SER A 327 2.37 10.88 -3.80
CA SER A 327 1.56 11.27 -4.96
C SER A 327 2.37 11.94 -6.07
N GLY A 328 1.85 11.93 -7.30
CA GLY A 328 2.46 12.62 -8.43
C GLY A 328 2.59 14.12 -8.21
N LYS A 329 1.59 14.77 -7.59
CA LYS A 329 1.62 16.20 -7.28
C LYS A 329 2.68 16.55 -6.23
N ALA A 330 2.81 15.74 -5.18
CA ALA A 330 3.86 15.90 -4.18
C ALA A 330 5.25 15.68 -4.79
N LYS A 331 5.40 14.69 -5.68
CA LYS A 331 6.61 14.43 -6.44
C LYS A 331 7.05 15.66 -7.25
N GLU A 332 6.15 16.27 -8.03
CA GLU A 332 6.49 17.46 -8.83
C GLU A 332 6.92 18.64 -7.95
N ARG A 333 6.21 18.90 -6.85
CA ARG A 333 6.62 19.94 -5.87
C ARG A 333 7.99 19.68 -5.26
N ALA A 334 8.28 18.44 -4.90
CA ALA A 334 9.59 18.05 -4.41
C ALA A 334 10.67 18.25 -5.48
N LYS A 335 10.39 17.87 -6.75
CA LYS A 335 11.31 18.10 -7.88
C LYS A 335 11.63 19.57 -8.12
N GLU A 336 10.63 20.43 -8.14
CA GLU A 336 10.80 21.88 -8.27
C GLU A 336 11.71 22.46 -7.15
N CYS A 337 11.57 21.90 -5.95
CA CYS A 337 12.30 22.37 -4.78
C CYS A 337 13.75 21.90 -4.77
N VAL A 338 14.00 20.61 -5.00
CA VAL A 338 15.36 20.04 -4.91
C VAL A 338 16.14 20.17 -6.21
N GLY A 339 15.48 20.52 -7.34
CA GLY A 339 16.11 20.66 -8.65
C GLY A 339 16.63 19.34 -9.25
N ARG A 340 16.15 18.19 -8.76
CA ARG A 340 16.62 16.86 -9.17
C ARG A 340 15.44 15.91 -9.39
N ASP A 341 15.72 14.78 -10.04
CA ASP A 341 14.69 13.76 -10.26
C ASP A 341 14.16 13.18 -8.94
N THR A 342 12.85 13.19 -8.84
CA THR A 342 12.07 12.67 -7.73
C THR A 342 11.09 11.62 -8.25
N TYR A 343 10.68 10.71 -7.40
CA TYR A 343 9.82 9.59 -7.78
C TYR A 343 8.64 9.47 -6.82
N THR A 344 7.54 8.91 -7.32
CA THR A 344 6.56 8.36 -6.36
C THR A 344 7.11 7.04 -5.80
N ILE A 345 6.77 6.69 -4.56
CA ILE A 345 7.23 5.42 -3.95
C ILE A 345 6.90 4.23 -4.87
N HIS A 346 5.70 4.19 -5.45
CA HIS A 346 5.30 3.13 -6.37
C HIS A 346 6.15 3.09 -7.65
N SER A 347 6.38 4.25 -8.29
CA SER A 347 7.20 4.29 -9.51
C SER A 347 8.67 3.95 -9.22
N PHE A 348 9.17 4.32 -8.07
CA PHE A 348 10.51 3.95 -7.61
C PHE A 348 10.64 2.44 -7.44
N LEU A 349 9.70 1.80 -6.73
CA LEU A 349 9.67 0.35 -6.53
C LEU A 349 9.63 -0.42 -7.86
N ILE A 350 8.84 0.03 -8.83
CA ILE A 350 8.82 -0.56 -10.18
C ILE A 350 10.17 -0.42 -10.85
N LYS A 351 10.75 0.78 -10.82
CA LYS A 351 12.03 1.04 -11.49
C LYS A 351 13.17 0.21 -10.92
N ILE A 352 13.30 0.09 -9.60
CA ILE A 352 14.38 -0.71 -8.99
C ILE A 352 14.19 -2.22 -9.18
N SER A 353 12.98 -2.69 -9.49
CA SER A 353 12.73 -4.10 -9.82
C SER A 353 13.09 -4.45 -11.26
N THR A 354 13.27 -3.46 -12.14
CA THR A 354 13.68 -3.64 -13.55
C THR A 354 15.18 -3.41 -13.68
N ALA A 355 15.92 -4.43 -14.11
CA ALA A 355 17.40 -4.41 -14.19
C ALA A 355 18.01 -3.29 -15.06
N SER A 356 17.20 -2.61 -15.88
CA SER A 356 17.60 -1.56 -16.83
C SER A 356 17.34 -0.13 -16.37
N SER A 357 16.98 0.10 -15.10
CA SER A 357 16.44 1.41 -14.64
C SER A 357 17.49 2.51 -14.39
N GLY A 358 18.79 2.18 -14.35
CA GLY A 358 19.85 3.16 -14.05
C GLY A 358 19.81 3.76 -12.64
N ILE A 359 18.86 3.35 -11.79
CA ILE A 359 18.76 3.82 -10.39
C ILE A 359 19.77 3.04 -9.54
N SER A 360 20.78 3.73 -9.02
CA SER A 360 21.73 3.14 -8.09
C SER A 360 21.07 2.94 -6.72
N THR A 361 20.94 1.70 -6.32
CA THR A 361 20.53 1.33 -4.94
C THR A 361 21.73 0.85 -4.11
N GLY A 362 22.95 0.93 -4.64
CA GLY A 362 24.21 0.64 -3.94
C GLY A 362 24.81 1.90 -3.32
N GLY A 363 25.92 1.73 -2.56
CA GLY A 363 26.67 2.88 -2.04
C GLY A 363 26.00 3.60 -0.86
N ASP A 364 25.25 2.91 -0.02
CA ASP A 364 24.60 3.47 1.17
C ASP A 364 23.69 4.69 0.88
N PRO A 365 22.62 4.52 0.10
CA PRO A 365 21.80 5.64 -0.33
C PRO A 365 21.08 6.34 0.83
N LEU A 366 20.89 7.65 0.70
CA LEU A 366 19.92 8.40 1.51
C LEU A 366 18.56 8.36 0.80
N VAL A 367 17.60 7.75 1.44
CA VAL A 367 16.20 7.74 0.99
C VAL A 367 15.41 8.76 1.81
N ILE A 368 14.88 9.75 1.14
CA ILE A 368 14.06 10.81 1.75
C ILE A 368 12.63 10.62 1.29
N ILE A 369 11.70 10.58 2.22
CA ILE A 369 10.26 10.50 1.91
C ILE A 369 9.60 11.80 2.32
N ASP A 370 9.20 12.59 1.34
CA ASP A 370 8.40 13.81 1.59
C ASP A 370 6.92 13.46 1.70
N GLU A 371 6.18 14.24 2.50
CA GLU A 371 4.79 14.01 2.88
C GLU A 371 4.57 12.59 3.48
N SER A 372 5.53 12.12 4.28
CA SER A 372 5.54 10.77 4.86
C SER A 372 4.41 10.50 5.86
N SER A 373 3.71 11.55 6.33
CA SER A 373 2.52 11.42 7.18
C SER A 373 1.40 10.59 6.56
N MET A 374 1.34 10.52 5.24
CA MET A 374 0.30 9.80 4.48
C MET A 374 0.73 8.40 4.02
N VAL A 375 1.95 7.95 4.35
CA VAL A 375 2.47 6.63 3.95
C VAL A 375 2.08 5.57 4.97
N ASP A 376 1.33 4.56 4.54
CA ASP A 376 0.91 3.44 5.38
C ASP A 376 2.05 2.43 5.64
N ILE A 377 1.85 1.55 6.64
CA ILE A 377 2.89 0.60 7.05
C ILE A 377 3.16 -0.47 5.99
N ALA A 378 2.19 -0.84 5.16
CA ALA A 378 2.38 -1.86 4.14
C ALA A 378 3.26 -1.33 2.99
N LEU A 379 3.03 -0.09 2.54
CA LEU A 379 3.85 0.57 1.53
C LEU A 379 5.27 0.85 2.07
N MET A 380 5.37 1.29 3.32
CA MET A 380 6.67 1.49 3.98
C MET A 380 7.47 0.19 4.05
N LEU A 381 6.84 -0.92 4.44
CA LEU A 381 7.53 -2.22 4.47
C LEU A 381 7.99 -2.66 3.07
N LYS A 382 7.17 -2.45 2.03
CA LYS A 382 7.57 -2.74 0.64
C LYS A 382 8.81 -1.94 0.24
N LEU A 383 8.86 -0.66 0.59
CA LEU A 383 10.01 0.19 0.32
C LEU A 383 11.26 -0.29 1.05
N LEU A 384 11.17 -0.53 2.35
CA LEU A 384 12.31 -1.00 3.15
C LEU A 384 12.80 -2.39 2.72
N ASN A 385 11.90 -3.28 2.30
CA ASN A 385 12.27 -4.59 1.75
C ASN A 385 13.04 -4.50 0.43
N ALA A 386 12.84 -3.47 -0.37
CA ALA A 386 13.62 -3.25 -1.58
C ALA A 386 15.12 -2.98 -1.27
N PHE A 387 15.43 -2.60 -0.03
CA PHE A 387 16.78 -2.42 0.49
C PHE A 387 17.16 -3.46 1.56
N ALA A 388 16.46 -4.61 1.65
CA ALA A 388 16.64 -5.58 2.73
C ALA A 388 18.07 -6.11 2.90
N LYS A 389 18.86 -6.17 1.81
CA LYS A 389 20.25 -6.63 1.78
C LYS A 389 21.27 -5.50 1.66
N LYS A 390 20.84 -4.25 1.86
CA LYS A 390 21.66 -3.07 1.63
C LYS A 390 21.59 -2.14 2.82
N GLU A 391 22.67 -1.43 3.04
CA GLU A 391 22.66 -0.29 3.95
C GLU A 391 21.91 0.86 3.32
N LEU A 392 21.19 1.61 4.12
CA LEU A 392 20.52 2.84 3.72
C LEU A 392 20.40 3.78 4.91
N SER A 393 20.26 5.06 4.62
CA SER A 393 19.77 6.04 5.58
C SER A 393 18.37 6.51 5.16
N LEU A 394 17.48 6.70 6.13
CA LEU A 394 16.08 7.04 5.92
C LEU A 394 15.73 8.35 6.63
N LEU A 395 15.33 9.34 5.87
CA LEU A 395 14.74 10.57 6.40
C LEU A 395 13.25 10.63 6.05
N LEU A 396 12.43 10.75 7.08
CA LEU A 396 10.99 10.93 6.93
C LEU A 396 10.62 12.40 7.16
N VAL A 397 10.10 13.05 6.13
CA VAL A 397 9.68 14.47 6.19
C VAL A 397 8.16 14.53 6.13
N GLY A 398 7.54 15.26 7.07
CA GLY A 398 6.08 15.33 7.10
C GLY A 398 5.53 16.29 8.15
N ASP A 399 4.24 16.22 8.32
CA ASP A 399 3.50 16.99 9.31
C ASP A 399 2.56 16.05 10.09
N THR A 400 2.80 15.91 11.39
CA THR A 400 1.99 15.03 12.26
C THR A 400 0.56 15.51 12.48
N GLY A 401 0.21 16.70 12.05
CA GLY A 401 -1.15 17.22 12.10
C GLY A 401 -1.88 17.20 10.76
N GLN A 402 -1.27 16.66 9.71
CA GLN A 402 -1.95 16.36 8.45
C GLN A 402 -2.74 15.06 8.53
N LEU A 403 -3.48 14.76 7.45
CA LEU A 403 -4.29 13.55 7.34
C LEU A 403 -3.43 12.29 7.52
N SER A 404 -4.00 11.32 8.24
CA SER A 404 -3.45 9.98 8.37
C SER A 404 -3.43 9.26 7.01
N PRO A 405 -2.64 8.18 6.87
CA PRO A 405 -2.66 7.33 5.69
C PRO A 405 -4.08 6.83 5.34
N VAL A 406 -4.36 6.65 4.05
CA VAL A 406 -5.58 5.97 3.60
C VAL A 406 -5.54 4.49 3.94
N GLY A 407 -4.35 3.86 3.87
CA GLY A 407 -4.10 2.51 4.36
C GLY A 407 -3.96 2.47 5.89
N TYR A 408 -3.73 1.29 6.43
CA TYR A 408 -3.64 1.09 7.87
C TYR A 408 -2.26 1.38 8.45
N GLY A 409 -2.27 1.86 9.70
CA GLY A 409 -1.06 2.14 10.49
C GLY A 409 -0.42 3.49 10.21
N ILE A 410 0.13 4.10 11.25
CA ILE A 410 0.63 5.48 11.29
C ILE A 410 2.14 5.53 11.55
N PHE A 411 2.94 4.91 10.68
CA PHE A 411 4.39 4.71 10.86
C PHE A 411 5.14 6.01 11.19
N PHE A 412 4.99 7.04 10.34
CA PHE A 412 5.63 8.34 10.54
C PHE A 412 5.28 8.96 11.89
N HIS A 413 4.00 8.96 12.26
CA HIS A 413 3.54 9.55 13.51
C HIS A 413 4.09 8.81 14.74
N ALA A 414 4.21 7.48 14.66
CA ALA A 414 4.81 6.68 15.73
C ALA A 414 6.30 7.01 15.90
N LEU A 415 7.05 7.10 14.81
CA LEU A 415 8.47 7.45 14.85
C LEU A 415 8.70 8.88 15.32
N ALA A 416 7.93 9.85 14.83
CA ALA A 416 8.05 11.27 15.19
C ALA A 416 7.74 11.54 16.67
N LYS A 417 6.93 10.67 17.32
CA LYS A 417 6.64 10.74 18.76
C LYS A 417 7.62 9.93 19.61
N SER A 418 8.41 9.04 18.99
CA SER A 418 9.34 8.19 19.72
C SER A 418 10.56 8.95 20.17
N LYS A 419 10.92 8.85 21.45
CA LYS A 419 12.16 9.41 21.99
C LYS A 419 13.42 8.67 21.50
N ALA A 420 13.28 7.49 20.95
CA ALA A 420 14.39 6.70 20.43
C ALA A 420 14.81 7.12 19.02
N ILE A 421 13.96 7.84 18.29
CA ILE A 421 14.23 8.28 16.93
C ILE A 421 14.68 9.74 16.93
N PRO A 422 15.85 10.08 16.36
CA PRO A 422 16.26 11.45 16.15
C PRO A 422 15.19 12.22 15.36
N SER A 423 14.68 13.29 15.96
CA SER A 423 13.57 14.07 15.40
C SER A 423 13.80 15.54 15.58
N THR A 424 13.60 16.31 14.52
CA THR A 424 13.55 17.78 14.59
C THR A 424 12.16 18.27 14.25
N HIS A 425 11.62 19.13 15.10
CA HIS A 425 10.33 19.78 14.88
C HIS A 425 10.53 21.25 14.57
N LEU A 426 10.25 21.67 13.32
CA LEU A 426 10.32 23.07 12.92
C LEU A 426 9.04 23.79 13.30
N ILE A 427 9.17 24.80 14.18
CA ILE A 427 8.03 25.55 14.74
C ILE A 427 7.84 26.88 14.00
N LYS A 428 8.96 27.55 13.65
CA LYS A 428 8.94 28.94 13.12
C LYS A 428 8.39 28.94 11.69
N VAL A 429 7.31 29.68 11.47
CA VAL A 429 6.70 29.84 10.14
C VAL A 429 7.42 30.99 9.42
N HIS A 430 7.93 30.71 8.22
CA HIS A 430 8.72 31.66 7.40
C HIS A 430 7.94 32.20 6.19
N ARG A 431 6.73 31.72 5.92
CA ARG A 431 5.91 32.22 4.79
C ARG A 431 5.38 33.61 5.10
N SER A 432 5.65 34.52 4.16
CA SER A 432 5.28 35.92 4.17
C SER A 432 3.78 36.21 4.29
N ILE A 433 3.51 37.20 5.02
CA ILE A 433 2.47 38.22 5.22
C ILE A 433 1.07 38.06 4.59
N GLY A 434 0.87 37.36 3.49
CA GLY A 434 -0.43 37.30 2.82
C GLY A 434 -1.44 36.24 3.35
N ASN A 435 -1.04 35.27 4.19
CA ASN A 435 -1.91 34.16 4.64
C ASN A 435 -1.92 33.94 6.15
N SER A 436 -1.62 34.96 6.96
CA SER A 436 -1.54 34.84 8.43
C SER A 436 -2.87 34.42 9.06
N HIS A 437 -3.99 34.87 8.53
CA HIS A 437 -5.33 34.57 9.06
C HIS A 437 -5.70 33.09 8.87
N LEU A 438 -5.52 32.56 7.65
CA LEU A 438 -5.75 31.15 7.35
C LEU A 438 -4.85 30.21 8.19
N GLN A 439 -3.57 30.58 8.34
CA GLN A 439 -2.62 29.79 9.13
C GLN A 439 -2.97 29.82 10.63
N ASN A 440 -3.39 30.96 11.17
CA ASN A 440 -3.83 31.08 12.57
C ASN A 440 -5.06 30.21 12.83
N ILE A 441 -6.04 30.20 11.93
CA ILE A 441 -7.22 29.36 12.07
C ILE A 441 -6.85 27.88 11.95
N ALA A 442 -6.00 27.51 10.99
CA ALA A 442 -5.51 26.15 10.86
C ALA A 442 -4.77 25.67 12.14
N MET A 443 -3.98 26.53 12.78
CA MET A 443 -3.33 26.21 14.06
C MET A 443 -4.35 26.08 15.19
N LYS A 444 -5.35 26.94 15.26
CA LYS A 444 -6.44 26.84 16.25
C LYS A 444 -7.24 25.55 16.11
N ILE A 445 -7.64 25.18 14.88
CA ILE A 445 -8.29 23.90 14.60
C ILE A 445 -7.43 22.74 15.10
N ARG A 446 -6.14 22.76 14.80
CA ARG A 446 -5.18 21.73 15.18
C ARG A 446 -5.00 21.60 16.71
N SER A 447 -5.09 22.70 17.43
CA SER A 447 -5.02 22.69 18.90
C SER A 447 -6.36 22.36 19.59
N GLY A 448 -7.41 22.10 18.82
CA GLY A 448 -8.75 21.86 19.32
C GLY A 448 -9.50 23.10 19.82
N HIS A 449 -8.99 24.29 19.52
CA HIS A 449 -9.54 25.57 19.96
C HIS A 449 -10.02 26.36 18.74
N LEU A 450 -11.13 25.96 18.15
CA LEU A 450 -11.74 26.75 17.09
C LEU A 450 -12.71 27.76 17.68
N ASP A 451 -12.39 29.04 17.59
CA ASP A 451 -13.33 30.13 17.87
C ASP A 451 -14.44 30.14 16.81
N THR A 452 -15.55 30.79 17.12
CA THR A 452 -16.59 31.07 16.15
C THR A 452 -16.03 31.85 14.97
N LEU A 453 -16.13 31.29 13.78
CA LEU A 453 -15.74 31.98 12.56
C LEU A 453 -16.76 33.11 12.26
N PRO A 454 -16.30 34.28 11.80
CA PRO A 454 -17.20 35.33 11.37
C PRO A 454 -17.99 34.90 10.13
N PHE A 455 -19.23 35.38 10.00
CA PHE A 455 -19.97 35.21 8.76
C PHE A 455 -19.34 36.06 7.66
N TRP A 456 -19.41 35.55 6.42
CA TRP A 456 -18.88 36.25 5.28
C TRP A 456 -19.60 37.61 5.09
N ASN A 457 -18.81 38.67 4.98
CA ASN A 457 -19.26 40.06 4.88
C ASN A 457 -18.98 40.69 3.49
N GLY A 458 -18.55 39.87 2.51
CA GLY A 458 -18.16 40.33 1.17
C GLY A 458 -16.66 40.58 0.98
N GLU A 459 -15.85 40.46 2.03
CA GLU A 459 -14.39 40.58 1.93
C GLU A 459 -13.76 39.31 1.36
N ARG A 460 -12.69 39.48 0.56
CA ARG A 460 -12.01 38.35 -0.11
C ARG A 460 -10.90 37.74 0.73
N ASP A 461 -10.33 38.48 1.67
CA ASP A 461 -9.23 38.05 2.50
C ASP A 461 -9.72 37.62 3.90
N GLY A 462 -9.65 36.33 4.17
CA GLY A 462 -10.04 35.79 5.47
C GLY A 462 -10.59 34.37 5.39
N VAL A 463 -11.06 33.89 6.52
CA VAL A 463 -11.80 32.61 6.65
C VAL A 463 -13.15 32.94 7.28
N TYR A 464 -14.20 32.62 6.57
CA TYR A 464 -15.56 33.00 6.90
C TYR A 464 -16.49 31.78 6.87
N LEU A 465 -17.57 31.84 7.64
CA LEU A 465 -18.68 30.90 7.56
C LEU A 465 -19.71 31.44 6.58
N ILE A 466 -20.07 30.65 5.59
CA ILE A 466 -21.15 30.94 4.67
C ILE A 466 -22.28 29.95 4.94
N PRO A 467 -23.40 30.34 5.58
CA PRO A 467 -24.53 29.46 5.78
C PRO A 467 -25.23 29.19 4.44
N CYS A 468 -25.33 27.93 4.04
CA CYS A 468 -26.03 27.52 2.84
C CYS A 468 -27.24 26.67 3.22
N THR A 469 -28.40 26.93 2.59
CA THR A 469 -29.64 26.20 2.88
C THR A 469 -29.75 24.88 2.11
N ASN A 470 -29.07 24.79 0.97
CA ASN A 470 -29.06 23.61 0.09
C ASN A 470 -27.81 23.58 -0.79
N THR A 471 -27.60 22.47 -1.50
CA THR A 471 -26.43 22.27 -2.38
C THR A 471 -26.36 23.31 -3.52
N GLN A 472 -27.50 23.76 -4.06
CA GLN A 472 -27.52 24.76 -5.15
C GLN A 472 -27.06 26.13 -4.66
N ASP A 473 -27.42 26.50 -3.44
CA ASP A 473 -26.99 27.71 -2.77
C ASP A 473 -25.47 27.68 -2.52
N MET A 474 -24.96 26.55 -2.01
CA MET A 474 -23.53 26.33 -1.84
C MET A 474 -22.75 26.49 -3.16
N LEU A 475 -23.23 25.89 -4.26
CA LEU A 475 -22.59 25.99 -5.58
C LEU A 475 -22.59 27.45 -6.10
N THR A 476 -23.63 28.21 -5.81
CA THR A 476 -23.74 29.64 -6.19
C THR A 476 -22.67 30.48 -5.45
N HIS A 477 -22.40 30.16 -4.19
CA HIS A 477 -21.35 30.83 -3.41
C HIS A 477 -19.93 30.42 -3.84
N LEU A 478 -19.74 29.17 -4.27
CA LEU A 478 -18.45 28.68 -4.78
C LEU A 478 -18.10 29.24 -6.17
N ALA A 479 -19.10 29.66 -6.95
CA ALA A 479 -18.91 30.22 -8.29
C ALA A 479 -18.60 31.74 -8.28
N LYS A 480 -18.78 32.44 -7.16
CA LYS A 480 -18.46 33.86 -6.94
C LYS A 480 -17.04 34.01 -6.37
#